data_0a4931c8b6fc7f9b9b241556407352eb
#
_entry.id   0a4931c8b6fc7f9b9b241556407352eb
#
_cell.length_a   1.000
_cell.length_b   1.000
_cell.length_c   1.000
_cell.angle_alpha   90.00
_cell.angle_beta   90.00
_cell.angle_gamma   90.00
#
_symmetry.space_group_name_H-M   'P 1'
#
loop_
_entity.id
_entity.type
_entity.pdbx_description
1 polymer ?
#
loop_
_entity_poly.entity_id
_entity_poly.type
_entity_poly.pdbx_seq_one_letter_code
_entity_poly.pdbx_strand_id
1 'polypeptide(L)'
;MDERLFLITAATGRTGGGTAKVLLDGGHRVRVLAHRSDERSRALADAGAEVVFGDLHNLDDMTAAVQGVSGAYFCHPILPGLVEATVIFAQAATEAGVRSVVNMSQISARREATSNAARQHWLCERLLDRTDLLTAHIRPTFFAEWLTLWWQKRDGEGYLRLPFGDGRHAPIAAADQSRVIAALLLDPLPHNRAAYSLHGPVELDHHEIAAEMAAALGFPVHYEPISVDEFASAMADRSMPAHRIQHLSNVAVDYQHGIFAGTNDIVEKLTGRAPLSVGQFAASADFESSGPLFVP
;
A
#
# COMPACT_ATOMS: atom_id res chain seq x y z
N MET A 1 15.79 24.56 -10.02
CA MET A 1 15.41 23.47 -9.08
C MET A 1 13.90 23.54 -8.91
N ASP A 2 13.23 22.42 -8.89
CA ASP A 2 11.79 22.39 -8.60
C ASP A 2 11.57 22.78 -7.14
N GLU A 3 10.90 23.90 -6.89
CA GLU A 3 10.67 24.42 -5.53
C GLU A 3 9.47 23.73 -4.84
N ARG A 4 8.79 22.82 -5.54
CA ARG A 4 7.64 22.10 -4.99
C ARG A 4 8.01 21.26 -3.78
N LEU A 5 7.24 21.37 -2.72
CA LEU A 5 7.33 20.54 -1.53
C LEU A 5 6.23 19.47 -1.58
N PHE A 6 6.59 18.23 -1.38
CA PHE A 6 5.65 17.11 -1.33
C PHE A 6 5.50 16.57 0.08
N LEU A 7 4.26 16.42 0.55
CA LEU A 7 3.97 15.78 1.83
C LEU A 7 3.71 14.29 1.63
N ILE A 8 4.37 13.46 2.42
CA ILE A 8 4.16 12.00 2.43
C ILE A 8 3.64 11.58 3.81
N THR A 9 2.41 11.11 3.88
CA THR A 9 1.89 10.46 5.09
C THR A 9 2.26 8.98 5.10
N ALA A 10 2.12 8.30 6.24
CA ALA A 10 2.57 6.92 6.43
C ALA A 10 4.02 6.66 5.93
N ALA A 11 4.88 7.67 6.03
CA ALA A 11 6.22 7.66 5.47
C ALA A 11 7.17 6.62 6.11
N THR A 12 6.88 6.16 7.32
CA THR A 12 7.61 5.07 7.97
C THR A 12 7.18 3.67 7.49
N GLY A 13 6.17 3.61 6.61
CA GLY A 13 5.71 2.39 5.95
C GLY A 13 6.42 2.17 4.60
N ARG A 14 6.12 1.03 3.96
CA ARG A 14 6.81 0.57 2.73
C ARG A 14 6.59 1.51 1.54
N THR A 15 5.34 1.82 1.21
CA THR A 15 5.02 2.71 0.08
C THR A 15 5.35 4.17 0.35
N GLY A 16 5.05 4.67 1.56
CA GLY A 16 5.37 6.05 1.93
C GLY A 16 6.86 6.31 1.97
N GLY A 17 7.63 5.43 2.64
CA GLY A 17 9.10 5.54 2.69
C GLY A 17 9.74 5.39 1.32
N GLY A 18 9.27 4.44 0.51
CA GLY A 18 9.74 4.27 -0.86
C GLY A 18 9.44 5.49 -1.73
N THR A 19 8.23 6.09 -1.61
CA THR A 19 7.87 7.31 -2.34
C THR A 19 8.75 8.50 -1.93
N ALA A 20 8.96 8.69 -0.61
CA ALA A 20 9.84 9.73 -0.11
C ALA A 20 11.25 9.58 -0.69
N LYS A 21 11.79 8.35 -0.70
CA LYS A 21 13.10 8.08 -1.29
C LYS A 21 13.14 8.39 -2.79
N VAL A 22 12.16 7.95 -3.58
CA VAL A 22 12.12 8.21 -5.04
C VAL A 22 12.11 9.72 -5.31
N LEU A 23 11.34 10.50 -4.56
CA LEU A 23 11.28 11.95 -4.72
C LEU A 23 12.59 12.64 -4.29
N LEU A 24 13.19 12.24 -3.16
CA LEU A 24 14.47 12.77 -2.69
C LEU A 24 15.62 12.46 -3.66
N ASP A 25 15.70 11.23 -4.15
CA ASP A 25 16.69 10.81 -5.17
C ASP A 25 16.52 11.61 -6.48
N GLY A 26 15.27 12.03 -6.79
CA GLY A 26 14.94 12.94 -7.90
C GLY A 26 15.24 14.42 -7.63
N GLY A 27 15.79 14.78 -6.47
CA GLY A 27 16.13 16.14 -6.08
C GLY A 27 14.93 17.01 -5.68
N HIS A 28 13.79 16.41 -5.34
CA HIS A 28 12.61 17.12 -4.88
C HIS A 28 12.61 17.32 -3.37
N ARG A 29 11.95 18.39 -2.92
CA ARG A 29 11.76 18.65 -1.48
C ARG A 29 10.63 17.77 -0.95
N VAL A 30 10.90 17.05 0.14
CA VAL A 30 9.93 16.11 0.74
C VAL A 30 9.78 16.44 2.23
N ARG A 31 8.52 16.59 2.66
CA ARG A 31 8.12 16.57 4.06
C ARG A 31 7.45 15.23 4.35
N VAL A 32 7.78 14.64 5.49
CA VAL A 32 7.19 13.38 5.93
C VAL A 32 6.46 13.58 7.26
N LEU A 33 5.23 13.08 7.34
CA LEU A 33 4.49 13.03 8.60
C LEU A 33 4.77 11.71 9.29
N ALA A 34 5.36 11.76 10.48
CA ALA A 34 5.63 10.62 11.34
C ALA A 34 4.85 10.76 12.66
N HIS A 35 4.34 9.65 13.19
CA HIS A 35 3.61 9.67 14.46
C HIS A 35 4.56 9.83 15.67
N ARG A 36 5.80 9.33 15.55
CA ARG A 36 6.81 9.37 16.63
C ARG A 36 8.22 9.37 16.08
N SER A 37 9.17 9.81 16.94
CA SER A 37 10.58 9.69 16.62
C SER A 37 11.07 8.26 16.88
N ASP A 38 11.44 7.56 15.81
CA ASP A 38 12.05 6.23 15.85
C ASP A 38 13.18 6.14 14.81
N GLU A 39 13.79 4.96 14.67
CA GLU A 39 14.87 4.74 13.71
C GLU A 39 14.43 5.03 12.26
N ARG A 40 13.19 4.66 11.90
CA ARG A 40 12.65 4.86 10.54
C ARG A 40 12.48 6.35 10.22
N SER A 41 11.95 7.15 11.17
CA SER A 41 11.81 8.59 10.97
C SER A 41 13.17 9.30 10.92
N ARG A 42 14.16 8.84 11.71
CA ARG A 42 15.54 9.35 11.63
C ARG A 42 16.19 9.04 10.29
N ALA A 43 16.05 7.81 9.79
CA ALA A 43 16.56 7.43 8.46
C ALA A 43 16.00 8.32 7.34
N LEU A 44 14.72 8.74 7.42
CA LEU A 44 14.14 9.68 6.47
C LEU A 44 14.73 11.08 6.60
N ALA A 45 15.00 11.56 7.82
CA ALA A 45 15.68 12.83 8.04
C ALA A 45 17.13 12.80 7.49
N ASP A 46 17.86 11.72 7.75
CA ASP A 46 19.23 11.52 7.24
C ASP A 46 19.27 11.46 5.71
N ALA A 47 18.18 10.97 5.07
CA ALA A 47 18.00 10.99 3.63
C ALA A 47 17.62 12.38 3.07
N GLY A 48 17.41 13.38 3.91
CA GLY A 48 17.14 14.77 3.51
C GLY A 48 15.66 15.17 3.56
N ALA A 49 14.76 14.36 4.13
CA ALA A 49 13.36 14.74 4.31
C ALA A 49 13.19 15.70 5.50
N GLU A 50 12.28 16.65 5.35
CA GLU A 50 11.76 17.43 6.47
C GLU A 50 10.80 16.56 7.29
N VAL A 51 11.19 16.14 8.49
CA VAL A 51 10.34 15.28 9.34
C VAL A 51 9.50 16.15 10.27
N VAL A 52 8.17 16.03 10.16
CA VAL A 52 7.21 16.63 11.11
C VAL A 52 6.51 15.52 11.87
N PHE A 53 6.21 15.78 13.14
CA PHE A 53 5.49 14.82 13.98
C PHE A 53 4.06 15.28 14.19
N GLY A 54 3.12 14.33 14.07
CA GLY A 54 1.69 14.61 14.24
C GLY A 54 0.82 13.38 14.01
N ASP A 55 -0.47 13.56 14.26
CA ASP A 55 -1.50 12.55 14.10
C ASP A 55 -2.44 12.94 12.93
N LEU A 56 -2.75 11.98 12.05
CA LEU A 56 -3.72 12.15 10.96
C LEU A 56 -5.13 12.49 11.46
N HIS A 57 -5.44 12.20 12.74
CA HIS A 57 -6.73 12.50 13.37
C HIS A 57 -6.74 13.85 14.13
N ASN A 58 -5.63 14.59 14.10
CA ASN A 58 -5.55 15.91 14.69
C ASN A 58 -5.52 16.99 13.60
N LEU A 59 -6.52 17.88 13.61
CA LEU A 59 -6.65 18.92 12.59
C LEU A 59 -5.49 19.93 12.65
N ASP A 60 -5.03 20.30 13.84
CA ASP A 60 -3.94 21.28 13.99
C ASP A 60 -2.61 20.70 13.48
N ASP A 61 -2.33 19.42 13.77
CA ASP A 61 -1.15 18.73 13.25
C ASP A 61 -1.18 18.65 11.72
N MET A 62 -2.34 18.32 11.15
CA MET A 62 -2.50 18.26 9.69
C MET A 62 -2.39 19.63 9.05
N THR A 63 -2.99 20.65 9.67
CA THR A 63 -2.89 22.04 9.19
C THR A 63 -1.43 22.49 9.16
N ALA A 64 -0.65 22.16 10.19
CA ALA A 64 0.79 22.48 10.21
C ALA A 64 1.56 21.67 9.14
N ALA A 65 1.25 20.38 8.99
CA ALA A 65 1.96 19.49 8.06
C ALA A 65 1.78 19.90 6.59
N VAL A 66 0.62 20.42 6.19
CA VAL A 66 0.31 20.78 4.79
C VAL A 66 0.78 22.20 4.40
N GLN A 67 1.33 23.02 5.32
CA GLN A 67 1.73 24.39 4.98
C GLN A 67 2.84 24.42 3.93
N GLY A 68 2.62 25.14 2.83
CA GLY A 68 3.54 25.28 1.71
C GLY A 68 3.70 24.02 0.85
N VAL A 69 2.87 23.00 1.05
CA VAL A 69 2.88 21.75 0.29
C VAL A 69 2.19 21.96 -1.06
N SER A 70 2.83 21.48 -2.13
CA SER A 70 2.29 21.56 -3.49
C SER A 70 1.45 20.32 -3.86
N GLY A 71 1.83 19.15 -3.36
CA GLY A 71 1.14 17.88 -3.58
C GLY A 71 1.39 16.91 -2.43
N ALA A 72 0.44 16.02 -2.17
CA ALA A 72 0.55 15.09 -1.05
C ALA A 72 0.25 13.64 -1.46
N TYR A 73 0.95 12.71 -0.87
CA TYR A 73 0.56 11.30 -0.80
C TYR A 73 -0.17 11.07 0.51
N PHE A 74 -1.44 10.71 0.42
CA PHE A 74 -2.27 10.38 1.57
C PHE A 74 -2.47 8.87 1.67
N CYS A 75 -2.03 8.31 2.79
CA CYS A 75 -2.22 6.90 3.14
C CYS A 75 -2.55 6.80 4.63
N HIS A 76 -3.62 6.10 4.92
CA HIS A 76 -4.00 5.73 6.28
C HIS A 76 -3.82 4.22 6.44
N PRO A 77 -3.23 3.72 7.53
CA PRO A 77 -3.14 2.28 7.78
C PRO A 77 -4.53 1.66 7.91
N ILE A 78 -4.62 0.32 7.75
CA ILE A 78 -5.89 -0.42 7.94
C ILE A 78 -6.22 -0.46 9.45
N LEU A 79 -6.69 0.68 9.92
CA LEU A 79 -7.13 0.94 11.30
C LEU A 79 -8.47 1.67 11.26
N PRO A 80 -9.23 1.69 12.38
CA PRO A 80 -10.37 2.59 12.52
C PRO A 80 -9.97 4.05 12.31
N GLY A 81 -10.89 4.88 11.76
CA GLY A 81 -10.68 6.31 11.60
C GLY A 81 -10.29 6.77 10.19
N LEU A 82 -10.18 5.87 9.20
CA LEU A 82 -9.82 6.24 7.82
C LEU A 82 -10.67 7.39 7.26
N VAL A 83 -12.00 7.33 7.43
CA VAL A 83 -12.90 8.38 6.90
C VAL A 83 -12.66 9.70 7.61
N GLU A 84 -12.52 9.69 8.93
CA GLU A 84 -12.23 10.87 9.76
C GLU A 84 -10.90 11.51 9.35
N ALA A 85 -9.83 10.72 9.29
CA ALA A 85 -8.52 11.20 8.85
C ALA A 85 -8.57 11.78 7.43
N THR A 86 -9.37 11.19 6.52
CA THR A 86 -9.52 11.71 5.17
C THR A 86 -10.24 13.07 5.16
N VAL A 87 -11.26 13.26 5.99
CA VAL A 87 -11.97 14.56 6.14
C VAL A 87 -11.01 15.63 6.66
N ILE A 88 -10.26 15.32 7.73
CA ILE A 88 -9.28 16.22 8.32
C ILE A 88 -8.20 16.61 7.30
N PHE A 89 -7.64 15.64 6.61
CA PHE A 89 -6.66 15.88 5.55
C PHE A 89 -7.22 16.76 4.44
N ALA A 90 -8.41 16.43 3.92
CA ALA A 90 -9.02 17.14 2.82
C ALA A 90 -9.30 18.63 3.19
N GLN A 91 -9.78 18.87 4.40
CA GLN A 91 -10.02 20.22 4.91
C GLN A 91 -8.71 21.00 5.02
N ALA A 92 -7.71 20.46 5.74
CA ALA A 92 -6.42 21.11 5.91
C ALA A 92 -5.71 21.39 4.57
N ALA A 93 -5.71 20.40 3.67
CA ALA A 93 -5.09 20.52 2.34
C ALA A 93 -5.77 21.61 1.48
N THR A 94 -7.10 21.68 1.52
CA THR A 94 -7.86 22.69 0.77
C THR A 94 -7.58 24.10 1.30
N GLU A 95 -7.60 24.29 2.61
CA GLU A 95 -7.31 25.59 3.26
C GLU A 95 -5.87 26.06 3.01
N ALA A 96 -4.90 25.14 2.96
CA ALA A 96 -3.50 25.46 2.69
C ALA A 96 -3.19 25.64 1.19
N GLY A 97 -4.17 25.41 0.29
CA GLY A 97 -3.98 25.53 -1.16
C GLY A 97 -3.12 24.42 -1.75
N VAL A 98 -3.07 23.23 -1.14
CA VAL A 98 -2.46 22.03 -1.74
C VAL A 98 -3.11 21.78 -3.09
N ARG A 99 -2.29 21.57 -4.12
CA ARG A 99 -2.82 21.41 -5.49
C ARG A 99 -3.33 20.01 -5.79
N SER A 100 -2.65 18.97 -5.28
CA SER A 100 -2.94 17.59 -5.66
C SER A 100 -2.78 16.61 -4.53
N VAL A 101 -3.50 15.49 -4.62
CA VAL A 101 -3.35 14.35 -3.73
C VAL A 101 -3.32 13.03 -4.51
N VAL A 102 -2.37 12.19 -4.20
CA VAL A 102 -2.39 10.77 -4.55
C VAL A 102 -2.86 10.00 -3.32
N ASN A 103 -4.04 9.39 -3.42
CA ASN A 103 -4.67 8.67 -2.32
C ASN A 103 -4.43 7.17 -2.44
N MET A 104 -3.92 6.55 -1.37
CA MET A 104 -3.86 5.10 -1.25
C MET A 104 -5.26 4.55 -1.01
N SER A 105 -5.73 3.75 -1.96
CA SER A 105 -6.96 2.98 -1.86
C SER A 105 -6.63 1.48 -1.91
N GLN A 106 -7.53 0.65 -2.41
CA GLN A 106 -7.32 -0.78 -2.61
C GLN A 106 -8.19 -1.31 -3.74
N ILE A 107 -7.78 -2.41 -4.37
CA ILE A 107 -8.50 -2.97 -5.52
C ILE A 107 -9.95 -3.38 -5.18
N SER A 108 -10.20 -3.82 -3.96
CA SER A 108 -11.53 -4.21 -3.48
C SER A 108 -12.42 -3.02 -3.07
N ALA A 109 -11.96 -1.76 -3.23
CA ALA A 109 -12.73 -0.57 -2.88
C ALA A 109 -13.95 -0.41 -3.79
N ARG A 110 -15.14 -0.71 -3.26
CA ARG A 110 -16.43 -0.60 -3.95
C ARG A 110 -17.56 -0.39 -2.95
N ARG A 111 -18.70 0.11 -3.42
CA ARG A 111 -19.88 0.40 -2.60
C ARG A 111 -20.42 -0.86 -1.91
N GLU A 112 -20.43 -1.96 -2.62
CA GLU A 112 -21.02 -3.24 -2.21
C GLU A 112 -20.01 -4.12 -1.45
N ALA A 113 -18.81 -3.61 -1.15
CA ALA A 113 -17.81 -4.38 -0.41
C ALA A 113 -18.34 -4.83 0.96
N THR A 114 -18.14 -6.08 1.31
CA THR A 114 -18.45 -6.64 2.64
C THR A 114 -17.39 -6.25 3.66
N SER A 115 -16.14 -6.04 3.22
CA SER A 115 -15.10 -5.46 4.04
C SER A 115 -15.42 -4.00 4.38
N ASN A 116 -15.44 -3.67 5.68
CA ASN A 116 -15.66 -2.30 6.13
C ASN A 116 -14.56 -1.36 5.64
N ALA A 117 -13.30 -1.78 5.69
CA ALA A 117 -12.18 -0.96 5.21
C ALA A 117 -12.27 -0.73 3.69
N ALA A 118 -12.63 -1.74 2.88
CA ALA A 118 -12.81 -1.57 1.45
C ALA A 118 -13.91 -0.56 1.11
N ARG A 119 -15.03 -0.59 1.84
CA ARG A 119 -16.12 0.37 1.69
C ARG A 119 -15.71 1.78 2.13
N GLN A 120 -14.93 1.90 3.22
CA GLN A 120 -14.40 3.18 3.66
C GLN A 120 -13.42 3.77 2.63
N HIS A 121 -12.54 2.99 2.02
CA HIS A 121 -11.69 3.47 0.92
C HIS A 121 -12.51 4.01 -0.25
N TRP A 122 -13.57 3.30 -0.66
CA TRP A 122 -14.47 3.80 -1.70
C TRP A 122 -15.12 5.14 -1.32
N LEU A 123 -15.55 5.30 -0.05
CA LEU A 123 -16.12 6.57 0.45
C LEU A 123 -15.07 7.68 0.43
N CYS A 124 -13.82 7.39 0.84
CA CYS A 124 -12.73 8.36 0.86
C CYS A 124 -12.37 8.85 -0.56
N GLU A 125 -12.35 7.96 -1.55
CA GLU A 125 -12.21 8.35 -2.95
C GLU A 125 -13.30 9.35 -3.36
N ARG A 126 -14.57 9.02 -3.07
CA ARG A 126 -15.72 9.90 -3.42
C ARG A 126 -15.69 11.22 -2.67
N LEU A 127 -15.16 11.25 -1.46
CA LEU A 127 -14.98 12.48 -0.70
C LEU A 127 -13.90 13.35 -1.34
N LEU A 128 -12.74 12.83 -1.60
CA LEU A 128 -11.63 13.57 -2.22
C LEU A 128 -12.00 14.09 -3.60
N ASP A 129 -12.71 13.32 -4.43
CA ASP A 129 -13.19 13.74 -5.76
C ASP A 129 -14.19 14.93 -5.71
N ARG A 130 -14.75 15.25 -4.55
CA ARG A 130 -15.64 16.40 -4.35
C ARG A 130 -14.92 17.66 -3.89
N THR A 131 -13.62 17.57 -3.64
CA THR A 131 -12.77 18.73 -3.35
C THR A 131 -12.27 19.38 -4.64
N ASP A 132 -11.62 20.53 -4.53
CA ASP A 132 -10.95 21.21 -5.64
C ASP A 132 -9.52 20.68 -5.88
N LEU A 133 -9.07 19.68 -5.10
CA LEU A 133 -7.78 19.03 -5.29
C LEU A 133 -7.78 18.22 -6.59
N LEU A 134 -6.66 18.22 -7.30
CA LEU A 134 -6.40 17.23 -8.34
C LEU A 134 -6.17 15.88 -7.64
N THR A 135 -7.05 14.91 -7.85
CA THR A 135 -7.05 13.64 -7.14
C THR A 135 -6.64 12.48 -8.05
N ALA A 136 -5.78 11.60 -7.56
CA ALA A 136 -5.53 10.31 -8.17
C ALA A 136 -5.63 9.22 -7.09
N HIS A 137 -6.32 8.12 -7.38
CA HIS A 137 -6.48 7.01 -6.45
C HIS A 137 -5.70 5.81 -6.97
N ILE A 138 -4.80 5.26 -6.16
CA ILE A 138 -4.14 4.01 -6.47
C ILE A 138 -4.85 2.87 -5.75
N ARG A 139 -5.18 1.83 -6.50
CA ARG A 139 -5.88 0.62 -6.04
C ARG A 139 -5.00 -0.60 -6.26
N PRO A 140 -3.98 -0.81 -5.43
CA PRO A 140 -3.12 -1.98 -5.58
C PRO A 140 -3.89 -3.27 -5.30
N THR A 141 -3.48 -4.32 -5.99
CA THR A 141 -3.76 -5.71 -5.63
C THR A 141 -2.94 -6.10 -4.40
N PHE A 142 -2.81 -7.37 -4.06
CA PHE A 142 -1.95 -7.78 -2.95
C PHE A 142 -0.50 -7.39 -3.19
N PHE A 143 0.11 -6.83 -2.15
CA PHE A 143 1.52 -6.49 -2.17
C PHE A 143 2.36 -7.77 -2.17
N ALA A 144 3.41 -7.80 -2.98
CA ALA A 144 4.37 -8.91 -2.97
C ALA A 144 4.99 -9.12 -1.57
N GLU A 145 5.13 -8.05 -0.79
CA GLU A 145 5.59 -8.08 0.59
C GLU A 145 4.73 -8.92 1.53
N TRP A 146 3.46 -9.17 1.18
CA TRP A 146 2.61 -10.07 1.95
C TRP A 146 3.12 -11.51 1.93
N LEU A 147 3.82 -11.92 0.88
CA LEU A 147 4.45 -13.24 0.79
C LEU A 147 5.47 -13.44 1.92
N THR A 148 6.19 -12.39 2.35
CA THR A 148 7.10 -12.48 3.50
C THR A 148 6.38 -12.52 4.85
N LEU A 149 5.19 -11.91 4.95
CA LEU A 149 4.42 -11.86 6.20
C LEU A 149 3.73 -13.18 6.54
N TRP A 150 3.28 -13.91 5.52
CA TRP A 150 2.57 -15.19 5.64
C TRP A 150 3.48 -16.39 5.41
N TRP A 151 4.77 -16.15 5.35
CA TRP A 151 5.80 -17.14 5.12
C TRP A 151 6.09 -17.99 6.35
N GLN A 152 6.18 -19.29 6.16
CA GLN A 152 6.66 -20.24 7.16
C GLN A 152 7.78 -21.07 6.57
N LYS A 153 8.91 -21.22 7.29
CA LYS A 153 10.01 -22.08 6.90
C LYS A 153 10.04 -23.28 7.85
N ARG A 154 9.93 -24.48 7.31
CA ARG A 154 9.94 -25.75 8.06
C ARG A 154 10.81 -26.75 7.32
N ASP A 155 11.75 -27.38 8.01
CA ASP A 155 12.63 -28.46 7.48
C ASP A 155 13.35 -28.10 6.15
N GLY A 156 13.71 -26.83 5.96
CA GLY A 156 14.37 -26.34 4.75
C GLY A 156 13.43 -26.00 3.59
N GLU A 157 12.13 -26.16 3.75
CA GLU A 157 11.09 -25.83 2.76
C GLU A 157 10.24 -24.64 3.20
N GLY A 158 9.63 -23.96 2.24
CA GLY A 158 8.78 -22.80 2.45
C GLY A 158 7.29 -23.13 2.32
N TYR A 159 6.46 -22.44 3.11
CA TYR A 159 5.02 -22.67 3.12
C TYR A 159 4.24 -21.35 3.17
N LEU A 160 3.23 -21.24 2.30
CA LEU A 160 2.24 -20.18 2.29
C LEU A 160 0.88 -20.77 2.68
N ARG A 161 0.43 -20.50 3.91
CA ARG A 161 -0.88 -20.97 4.40
C ARG A 161 -1.88 -19.82 4.34
N LEU A 162 -2.68 -19.76 3.27
CA LEU A 162 -3.55 -18.63 2.94
C LEU A 162 -4.94 -19.09 2.47
N PRO A 163 -6.00 -18.28 2.75
CA PRO A 163 -7.39 -18.65 2.45
C PRO A 163 -7.82 -18.22 1.05
N PHE A 164 -6.97 -18.33 0.04
CA PHE A 164 -7.24 -17.74 -1.26
C PHE A 164 -7.74 -18.74 -2.32
N GLY A 165 -7.80 -20.07 -1.98
CA GLY A 165 -8.26 -21.11 -2.90
C GLY A 165 -7.51 -21.05 -4.24
N ASP A 166 -8.25 -21.12 -5.32
CA ASP A 166 -7.75 -21.05 -6.71
C ASP A 166 -7.82 -19.60 -7.28
N GLY A 167 -8.06 -18.60 -6.42
CA GLY A 167 -8.10 -17.21 -6.84
C GLY A 167 -6.77 -16.74 -7.44
N ARG A 168 -6.86 -15.80 -8.38
CA ARG A 168 -5.71 -15.30 -9.14
C ARG A 168 -5.49 -13.82 -8.91
N HIS A 169 -4.25 -13.38 -8.95
CA HIS A 169 -3.86 -11.97 -8.97
C HIS A 169 -2.44 -11.81 -9.50
N ALA A 170 -2.04 -10.58 -9.77
CA ALA A 170 -0.67 -10.23 -10.10
C ALA A 170 -0.05 -9.45 -8.93
N PRO A 171 0.75 -10.08 -8.04
CA PRO A 171 1.35 -9.41 -6.89
C PRO A 171 2.14 -8.18 -7.28
N ILE A 172 1.98 -7.05 -6.55
CA ILE A 172 2.68 -5.81 -6.84
C ILE A 172 3.61 -5.42 -5.70
N ALA A 173 4.89 -5.14 -5.99
CA ALA A 173 5.84 -4.70 -4.98
C ALA A 173 5.57 -3.24 -4.53
N ALA A 174 5.83 -2.93 -3.27
CA ALA A 174 5.72 -1.57 -2.74
C ALA A 174 6.67 -0.60 -3.45
N ALA A 175 7.82 -1.07 -3.92
CA ALA A 175 8.76 -0.28 -4.71
C ALA A 175 8.14 0.20 -6.05
N ASP A 176 7.35 -0.63 -6.71
CA ASP A 176 6.65 -0.30 -7.94
C ASP A 176 5.54 0.73 -7.69
N GLN A 177 4.77 0.53 -6.64
CA GLN A 177 3.76 1.49 -6.19
C GLN A 177 4.39 2.85 -5.85
N SER A 178 5.54 2.87 -5.18
CA SER A 178 6.26 4.10 -4.82
C SER A 178 6.66 4.91 -6.05
N ARG A 179 7.10 4.25 -7.13
CA ARG A 179 7.40 4.92 -8.41
C ARG A 179 6.14 5.51 -9.05
N VAL A 180 5.02 4.77 -9.03
CA VAL A 180 3.73 5.27 -9.54
C VAL A 180 3.27 6.47 -8.74
N ILE A 181 3.31 6.42 -7.40
CA ILE A 181 2.91 7.53 -6.54
C ILE A 181 3.75 8.77 -6.85
N ALA A 182 5.07 8.62 -6.95
CA ALA A 182 5.96 9.73 -7.29
C ALA A 182 5.64 10.32 -8.68
N ALA A 183 5.43 9.49 -9.69
CA ALA A 183 5.05 9.95 -11.03
C ALA A 183 3.74 10.77 -11.03
N LEU A 184 2.72 10.29 -10.33
CA LEU A 184 1.43 10.99 -10.19
C LEU A 184 1.54 12.31 -9.42
N LEU A 185 2.41 12.41 -8.41
CA LEU A 185 2.68 13.66 -7.69
C LEU A 185 3.41 14.68 -8.55
N LEU A 186 4.31 14.22 -9.42
CA LEU A 186 5.10 15.08 -10.29
C LEU A 186 4.30 15.68 -11.45
N ASP A 187 3.35 14.94 -12.01
CA ASP A 187 2.46 15.40 -13.08
C ASP A 187 0.99 15.06 -12.80
N PRO A 188 0.32 15.76 -11.86
CA PRO A 188 -1.02 15.38 -11.40
C PRO A 188 -2.15 15.69 -12.38
N LEU A 189 -1.97 16.67 -13.30
CA LEU A 189 -3.07 17.20 -14.10
C LEU A 189 -3.73 16.17 -15.04
N PRO A 190 -2.97 15.33 -15.79
CA PRO A 190 -3.57 14.31 -16.64
C PRO A 190 -4.29 13.19 -15.88
N HIS A 191 -4.07 13.11 -14.58
CA HIS A 191 -4.53 12.02 -13.73
C HIS A 191 -5.68 12.42 -12.79
N ASN A 192 -6.22 13.64 -12.96
CA ASN A 192 -7.26 14.14 -12.08
C ASN A 192 -8.51 13.24 -12.09
N ARG A 193 -8.93 12.82 -10.90
CA ARG A 193 -10.06 11.91 -10.64
C ARG A 193 -9.89 10.52 -11.26
N ALA A 194 -8.66 10.14 -11.60
CA ALA A 194 -8.37 8.80 -12.08
C ALA A 194 -8.22 7.80 -10.91
N ALA A 195 -8.66 6.57 -11.13
CA ALA A 195 -8.43 5.44 -10.23
C ALA A 195 -7.63 4.36 -10.98
N TYR A 196 -6.46 4.04 -10.50
CA TYR A 196 -5.53 3.10 -11.12
C TYR A 196 -5.44 1.81 -10.33
N SER A 197 -5.94 0.73 -10.90
CA SER A 197 -5.64 -0.61 -10.38
C SER A 197 -4.17 -0.92 -10.68
N LEU A 198 -3.39 -1.20 -9.64
CA LEU A 198 -1.97 -1.51 -9.77
C LEU A 198 -1.75 -3.02 -9.62
N HIS A 199 -1.19 -3.60 -10.65
CA HIS A 199 -0.91 -5.02 -10.75
C HIS A 199 0.59 -5.25 -11.02
N GLY A 200 1.09 -6.42 -10.60
CA GLY A 200 2.35 -6.95 -11.08
C GLY A 200 2.27 -7.37 -12.55
N PRO A 201 3.37 -7.90 -13.11
CA PRO A 201 3.45 -8.17 -14.55
C PRO A 201 2.70 -9.42 -15.00
N VAL A 202 2.47 -10.38 -14.10
CA VAL A 202 1.89 -11.70 -14.43
C VAL A 202 0.81 -12.06 -13.41
N GLU A 203 -0.35 -12.47 -13.93
CA GLU A 203 -1.44 -13.00 -13.11
C GLU A 203 -1.19 -14.47 -12.77
N LEU A 204 -1.16 -14.79 -11.49
CA LEU A 204 -0.83 -16.10 -10.95
C LEU A 204 -1.85 -16.53 -9.88
N ASP A 205 -2.08 -17.83 -9.74
CA ASP A 205 -2.64 -18.40 -8.52
C ASP A 205 -1.52 -18.65 -7.48
N HIS A 206 -1.88 -19.09 -6.29
CA HIS A 206 -0.88 -19.28 -5.23
C HIS A 206 -0.01 -20.52 -5.42
N HIS A 207 -0.41 -21.52 -6.22
CA HIS A 207 0.46 -22.63 -6.60
C HIS A 207 1.53 -22.15 -7.58
N GLU A 208 1.16 -21.33 -8.55
CA GLU A 208 2.09 -20.71 -9.50
C GLU A 208 3.03 -19.72 -8.80
N ILE A 209 2.52 -18.92 -7.83
CA ILE A 209 3.34 -18.04 -6.98
C ILE A 209 4.37 -18.86 -6.20
N ALA A 210 3.97 -19.97 -5.58
CA ALA A 210 4.87 -20.84 -4.86
C ALA A 210 5.95 -21.44 -5.78
N ALA A 211 5.59 -21.83 -7.01
CA ALA A 211 6.53 -22.34 -8.00
C ALA A 211 7.56 -21.27 -8.44
N GLU A 212 7.12 -20.03 -8.70
CA GLU A 212 8.05 -18.93 -9.02
C GLU A 212 8.99 -18.60 -7.84
N MET A 213 8.45 -18.62 -6.61
CA MET A 213 9.27 -18.45 -5.41
C MET A 213 10.30 -19.58 -5.25
N ALA A 214 9.89 -20.84 -5.42
CA ALA A 214 10.79 -21.98 -5.34
C ALA A 214 11.95 -21.89 -6.34
N ALA A 215 11.65 -21.48 -7.58
CA ALA A 215 12.66 -21.28 -8.62
C ALA A 215 13.66 -20.17 -8.25
N ALA A 216 13.19 -19.08 -7.63
CA ALA A 216 14.03 -17.97 -7.24
C ALA A 216 14.84 -18.23 -5.97
N LEU A 217 14.28 -18.97 -5.00
CA LEU A 217 14.90 -19.23 -3.69
C LEU A 217 15.80 -20.49 -3.67
N GLY A 218 15.64 -21.39 -4.65
CA GLY A 218 16.46 -22.58 -4.78
C GLY A 218 16.08 -23.74 -3.81
N PHE A 219 14.88 -23.69 -3.21
CA PHE A 219 14.33 -24.74 -2.37
C PHE A 219 12.81 -24.85 -2.55
N PRO A 220 12.18 -25.99 -2.18
CA PRO A 220 10.74 -26.18 -2.38
C PRO A 220 9.90 -25.13 -1.63
N VAL A 221 8.86 -24.64 -2.29
CA VAL A 221 7.83 -23.75 -1.72
C VAL A 221 6.47 -24.34 -2.01
N HIS A 222 5.62 -24.40 -0.99
CA HIS A 222 4.30 -25.01 -1.05
C HIS A 222 3.22 -24.01 -0.71
N TYR A 223 2.12 -24.04 -1.46
CA TYR A 223 0.89 -23.39 -1.07
C TYR A 223 -0.03 -24.39 -0.36
N GLU A 224 -0.40 -24.08 0.87
CA GLU A 224 -1.36 -24.84 1.68
C GLU A 224 -2.66 -24.03 1.81
N PRO A 225 -3.69 -24.27 0.97
CA PRO A 225 -4.95 -23.56 1.09
C PRO A 225 -5.65 -23.94 2.40
N ILE A 226 -6.13 -22.92 3.10
CA ILE A 226 -6.92 -23.06 4.33
C ILE A 226 -8.29 -22.39 4.14
N SER A 227 -9.26 -22.71 4.98
CA SER A 227 -10.55 -22.04 4.96
C SER A 227 -10.46 -20.60 5.51
N VAL A 228 -11.41 -19.75 5.13
CA VAL A 228 -11.51 -18.39 5.68
C VAL A 228 -11.74 -18.42 7.19
N ASP A 229 -12.50 -19.42 7.69
CA ASP A 229 -12.76 -19.57 9.13
C ASP A 229 -11.50 -20.00 9.89
N GLU A 230 -10.71 -20.93 9.34
CA GLU A 230 -9.41 -21.31 9.91
C GLU A 230 -8.45 -20.12 9.96
N PHE A 231 -8.41 -19.33 8.89
CA PHE A 231 -7.61 -18.11 8.82
C PHE A 231 -8.04 -17.08 9.86
N ALA A 232 -9.35 -16.83 10.00
CA ALA A 232 -9.90 -15.92 11.00
C ALA A 232 -9.58 -16.38 12.42
N SER A 233 -9.71 -17.68 12.70
CA SER A 233 -9.36 -18.27 13.99
C SER A 233 -7.87 -18.11 14.32
N ALA A 234 -7.00 -18.41 13.35
CA ALA A 234 -5.56 -18.25 13.53
C ALA A 234 -5.13 -16.79 13.78
N MET A 235 -5.85 -15.82 13.22
CA MET A 235 -5.64 -14.40 13.52
C MET A 235 -6.14 -14.03 14.92
N ALA A 236 -7.29 -14.55 15.34
CA ALA A 236 -7.86 -14.31 16.68
C ALA A 236 -6.96 -14.89 17.79
N ASP A 237 -6.41 -16.09 17.60
CA ASP A 237 -5.47 -16.73 18.52
C ASP A 237 -4.20 -15.89 18.75
N ARG A 238 -3.83 -15.05 17.76
CA ARG A 238 -2.73 -14.09 17.86
C ARG A 238 -3.15 -12.70 18.33
N SER A 239 -4.36 -12.59 18.89
CA SER A 239 -4.90 -11.33 19.41
C SER A 239 -4.99 -10.21 18.37
N MET A 240 -5.18 -10.57 17.09
CA MET A 240 -5.38 -9.57 16.05
C MET A 240 -6.67 -8.80 16.28
N PRO A 241 -6.68 -7.46 16.13
CA PRO A 241 -7.88 -6.66 16.32
C PRO A 241 -9.03 -7.08 15.39
N ALA A 242 -10.25 -7.10 15.92
CA ALA A 242 -11.44 -7.58 15.21
C ALA A 242 -11.68 -6.88 13.86
N HIS A 243 -11.36 -5.59 13.74
CA HIS A 243 -11.51 -4.86 12.48
C HIS A 243 -10.56 -5.38 11.39
N ARG A 244 -9.35 -5.82 11.74
CA ARG A 244 -8.41 -6.44 10.80
C ARG A 244 -8.86 -7.83 10.39
N ILE A 245 -9.33 -8.64 11.35
CA ILE A 245 -9.89 -9.96 11.04
C ILE A 245 -11.06 -9.82 10.07
N GLN A 246 -12.01 -8.91 10.36
CA GLN A 246 -13.13 -8.64 9.47
C GLN A 246 -12.67 -8.23 8.06
N HIS A 247 -11.70 -7.32 7.97
CA HIS A 247 -11.17 -6.89 6.67
C HIS A 247 -10.53 -8.05 5.91
N LEU A 248 -9.56 -8.73 6.51
CA LEU A 248 -8.78 -9.76 5.83
C LEU A 248 -9.60 -10.99 5.44
N SER A 249 -10.57 -11.40 6.29
CA SER A 249 -11.48 -12.49 5.96
C SER A 249 -12.37 -12.15 4.76
N ASN A 250 -12.90 -10.91 4.70
CA ASN A 250 -13.73 -10.49 3.56
C ASN A 250 -12.90 -10.27 2.28
N VAL A 251 -11.66 -9.79 2.42
CA VAL A 251 -10.72 -9.68 1.31
C VAL A 251 -10.36 -11.07 0.75
N ALA A 252 -10.23 -12.08 1.60
CA ALA A 252 -10.01 -13.46 1.16
C ALA A 252 -11.19 -13.98 0.32
N VAL A 253 -12.42 -13.68 0.73
CA VAL A 253 -13.63 -14.00 -0.05
C VAL A 253 -13.65 -13.26 -1.39
N ASP A 254 -13.34 -11.95 -1.38
CA ASP A 254 -13.23 -11.14 -2.60
C ASP A 254 -12.17 -11.71 -3.55
N TYR A 255 -11.07 -12.21 -3.00
CA TYR A 255 -10.01 -12.85 -3.77
C TYR A 255 -10.49 -14.13 -4.46
N GLN A 256 -11.15 -15.03 -3.72
CA GLN A 256 -11.75 -16.26 -4.28
C GLN A 256 -12.79 -15.96 -5.37
N HIS A 257 -13.47 -14.81 -5.30
CA HIS A 257 -14.43 -14.34 -6.28
C HIS A 257 -13.84 -13.55 -7.45
N GLY A 258 -12.50 -13.49 -7.56
CA GLY A 258 -11.82 -12.88 -8.70
C GLY A 258 -11.76 -11.34 -8.68
N ILE A 259 -12.08 -10.68 -7.56
CA ILE A 259 -11.97 -9.20 -7.46
C ILE A 259 -10.52 -8.72 -7.61
N PHE A 260 -9.56 -9.57 -7.29
CA PHE A 260 -8.13 -9.29 -7.39
C PHE A 260 -7.50 -9.72 -8.72
N ALA A 261 -8.27 -10.40 -9.57
CA ALA A 261 -7.80 -10.95 -10.84
C ALA A 261 -7.42 -9.86 -11.85
N GLY A 262 -6.62 -10.25 -12.82
CA GLY A 262 -6.18 -9.39 -13.91
C GLY A 262 -4.75 -8.89 -13.76
N THR A 263 -4.27 -8.32 -14.84
CA THR A 263 -3.01 -7.57 -14.95
C THR A 263 -3.19 -6.41 -15.90
N ASN A 264 -2.28 -5.45 -15.89
CA ASN A 264 -2.26 -4.32 -16.81
C ASN A 264 -0.85 -3.73 -16.93
N ASP A 265 -0.70 -2.75 -17.79
CA ASP A 265 0.56 -2.05 -18.09
C ASP A 265 0.68 -0.67 -17.43
N ILE A 266 -0.18 -0.35 -16.47
CA ILE A 266 -0.25 0.97 -15.81
C ILE A 266 1.07 1.36 -15.16
N VAL A 267 1.71 0.43 -14.43
CA VAL A 267 2.99 0.68 -13.77
C VAL A 267 4.04 1.09 -14.80
N GLU A 268 4.18 0.33 -15.88
CA GLU A 268 5.14 0.61 -16.94
C GLU A 268 4.82 1.92 -17.68
N LYS A 269 3.55 2.17 -18.00
CA LYS A 269 3.12 3.41 -18.67
C LYS A 269 3.40 4.66 -17.85
N LEU A 270 3.19 4.62 -16.54
CA LEU A 270 3.38 5.77 -15.67
C LEU A 270 4.84 5.98 -15.24
N THR A 271 5.64 4.91 -15.21
CA THR A 271 7.00 4.98 -14.65
C THR A 271 8.11 4.72 -15.68
N GLY A 272 7.76 4.30 -16.90
CA GLY A 272 8.73 3.88 -17.91
C GLY A 272 9.45 2.57 -17.60
N ARG A 273 9.03 1.85 -16.54
CA ARG A 273 9.67 0.62 -16.10
C ARG A 273 8.62 -0.42 -15.70
N ALA A 274 8.77 -1.65 -16.21
CA ALA A 274 7.93 -2.77 -15.84
C ALA A 274 7.95 -3.05 -14.32
N PRO A 275 6.85 -3.53 -13.72
CA PRO A 275 6.82 -3.97 -12.33
C PRO A 275 7.64 -5.24 -12.11
N LEU A 276 8.07 -5.49 -10.87
CA LEU A 276 8.80 -6.69 -10.48
C LEU A 276 7.89 -7.93 -10.57
N SER A 277 8.42 -9.03 -11.10
CA SER A 277 7.77 -10.35 -10.98
C SER A 277 7.89 -10.92 -9.57
N VAL A 278 7.09 -11.94 -9.26
CA VAL A 278 7.19 -12.69 -7.99
C VAL A 278 8.59 -13.25 -7.80
N GLY A 279 9.18 -13.85 -8.82
CA GLY A 279 10.54 -14.40 -8.76
C GLY A 279 11.61 -13.32 -8.50
N GLN A 280 11.51 -12.15 -9.15
CA GLN A 280 12.42 -11.03 -8.90
C GLN A 280 12.27 -10.48 -7.49
N PHE A 281 11.04 -10.37 -6.99
CA PHE A 281 10.77 -9.97 -5.61
C PHE A 281 11.36 -10.98 -4.63
N ALA A 282 11.09 -12.28 -4.81
CA ALA A 282 11.57 -13.34 -3.94
C ALA A 282 13.11 -13.38 -3.86
N ALA A 283 13.79 -13.17 -4.98
CA ALA A 283 15.27 -13.12 -5.01
C ALA A 283 15.86 -11.91 -4.25
N SER A 284 15.07 -10.85 -4.02
CA SER A 284 15.51 -9.62 -3.33
C SER A 284 15.05 -9.51 -1.88
N ALA A 285 14.09 -10.31 -1.45
CA ALA A 285 13.49 -10.27 -0.13
C ALA A 285 14.10 -11.32 0.82
N ASP A 286 13.98 -11.09 2.12
CA ASP A 286 14.44 -12.04 3.14
C ASP A 286 13.37 -13.11 3.39
N PHE A 287 13.71 -14.36 3.05
CA PHE A 287 12.92 -15.57 3.31
C PHE A 287 13.69 -16.59 4.16
N GLU A 288 14.81 -16.21 4.78
CA GLU A 288 15.61 -17.11 5.60
C GLU A 288 14.92 -17.49 6.92
N SER A 289 14.15 -16.57 7.48
CA SER A 289 13.34 -16.77 8.68
C SER A 289 11.86 -16.84 8.35
N SER A 290 11.07 -17.53 9.19
CA SER A 290 9.61 -17.44 9.10
C SER A 290 9.14 -16.02 9.31
N GLY A 291 8.25 -15.56 8.46
CA GLY A 291 7.67 -14.23 8.57
C GLY A 291 6.93 -14.04 9.89
N PRO A 292 6.88 -12.83 10.41
CA PRO A 292 6.21 -12.50 11.67
C PRO A 292 4.69 -12.48 11.48
N LEU A 293 4.04 -13.38 10.87
CA LEU A 293 2.58 -13.47 10.66
C LEU A 293 1.77 -12.24 11.15
N PHE A 294 2.20 -11.04 10.88
CA PHE A 294 1.81 -9.69 11.28
C PHE A 294 2.76 -8.98 12.25
N VAL A 295 3.58 -8.09 11.70
CA VAL A 295 3.99 -6.86 12.39
C VAL A 295 3.24 -5.71 11.72
N PRO A 296 2.64 -4.79 12.50
CA PRO A 296 1.89 -3.64 11.99
C PRO A 296 2.78 -2.66 11.21
#